data_932f8adf70f3fee0143fa6fe6eba17f6
#
_entry.id   932f8adf70f3fee0143fa6fe6eba17f6
#
_cell.length_a   1.000
_cell.length_b   1.000
_cell.length_c   1.000
_cell.angle_alpha   90.00
_cell.angle_beta   90.00
_cell.angle_gamma   90.00
#
_symmetry.space_group_name_H-M   'P 1'
#
loop_
_entity.id
_entity.type
_entity.pdbx_description
1 polymer ?
#
loop_
_entity_poly.entity_id
_entity_poly.type
_entity_poly.pdbx_seq_one_letter_code
_entity_poly.pdbx_strand_id
1 'polypeptide(L)'
;MLRQLFAYGTTNNDYKIVLAVPATLSDEYLFALKEAGVEVWDLNFLSREFSGVVHKIPGSYFAQIIVSHANRSHEPTNEEKFISSLRSCLPGKQDCYVYQKLIGEILGHLFTPPLYEPIPELSDKAKVNRRDFIMPNYVDSGFWAFLRERYSADYVVIDAKNYTKKVSKKDVLQIANYLKSHGAGLFGLIISRWGGDLSGCEVTLREQWLVHQKMIIILDDEDVVSMLLAKSDGRAPEQVIGSKIEQFRLSM
;
A
#
# COMPACT_ATOMS: atom_id res chain seq x y z
N MET A 1 -43.88 -6.52 -3.38
CA MET A 1 -42.66 -7.34 -3.26
C MET A 1 -42.39 -7.73 -1.81
N LEU A 2 -42.19 -6.83 -0.87
CA LEU A 2 -41.95 -7.18 0.56
C LEU A 2 -43.03 -8.06 1.17
N ARG A 3 -44.34 -7.79 0.92
CA ARG A 3 -45.45 -8.64 1.42
C ARG A 3 -45.41 -10.08 0.93
N GLN A 4 -44.89 -10.34 -0.27
CA GLN A 4 -44.75 -11.69 -0.80
C GLN A 4 -43.54 -12.43 -0.16
N LEU A 5 -42.43 -11.71 0.07
CA LEU A 5 -41.27 -12.26 0.76
C LEU A 5 -41.58 -12.65 2.20
N PHE A 6 -42.38 -11.84 2.91
CA PHE A 6 -42.85 -12.14 4.27
C PHE A 6 -43.77 -13.35 4.30
N ALA A 7 -44.61 -13.56 3.27
CA ALA A 7 -45.48 -14.71 3.19
C ALA A 7 -44.72 -16.06 3.04
N TYR A 8 -43.55 -16.03 2.43
CA TYR A 8 -42.70 -17.23 2.33
C TYR A 8 -41.90 -17.50 3.60
N GLY A 9 -41.52 -16.46 4.37
CA GLY A 9 -40.72 -16.58 5.59
C GLY A 9 -41.50 -17.10 6.82
N THR A 10 -42.84 -16.99 6.82
CA THR A 10 -43.68 -17.39 7.95
C THR A 10 -43.99 -18.91 8.00
N THR A 11 -43.65 -19.63 6.94
CA THR A 11 -44.00 -21.06 6.81
C THR A 11 -42.93 -22.05 7.26
N ASN A 12 -41.67 -21.60 7.45
CA ASN A 12 -40.59 -22.50 7.88
C ASN A 12 -39.41 -21.73 8.48
N ASN A 13 -39.09 -21.97 9.74
CA ASN A 13 -38.02 -21.28 10.51
C ASN A 13 -36.59 -21.69 10.12
N ASP A 14 -36.44 -22.67 9.22
CA ASP A 14 -35.12 -23.24 8.87
C ASP A 14 -34.52 -22.72 7.53
N TYR A 15 -35.17 -21.78 6.86
CA TYR A 15 -34.70 -21.30 5.58
C TYR A 15 -34.22 -19.87 5.61
N LYS A 16 -33.02 -19.65 5.03
CA LYS A 16 -32.47 -18.33 4.76
C LYS A 16 -33.12 -17.74 3.51
N ILE A 17 -33.74 -16.58 3.64
CA ILE A 17 -34.36 -15.90 2.49
C ILE A 17 -33.28 -15.08 1.79
N VAL A 18 -33.03 -15.37 0.52
CA VAL A 18 -32.12 -14.62 -0.34
C VAL A 18 -32.93 -13.94 -1.45
N LEU A 19 -32.79 -12.62 -1.58
CA LEU A 19 -33.33 -11.84 -2.67
C LEU A 19 -32.22 -11.51 -3.69
N ALA A 20 -32.21 -12.20 -4.83
CA ALA A 20 -31.30 -11.90 -5.92
C ALA A 20 -31.99 -10.99 -6.95
N VAL A 21 -31.39 -9.83 -7.27
CA VAL A 21 -31.94 -8.86 -8.23
C VAL A 21 -30.84 -8.36 -9.18
N PRO A 22 -31.10 -8.32 -10.50
CA PRO A 22 -30.14 -7.81 -11.49
C PRO A 22 -30.20 -6.27 -11.59
N ALA A 23 -30.26 -5.60 -10.45
CA ALA A 23 -30.27 -4.14 -10.31
C ALA A 23 -29.53 -3.72 -9.06
N THR A 24 -28.96 -2.52 -9.06
CA THR A 24 -28.41 -1.89 -7.84
C THR A 24 -29.55 -1.40 -6.97
N LEU A 25 -29.47 -1.67 -5.67
CA LEU A 25 -30.42 -1.15 -4.69
C LEU A 25 -29.79 0.03 -3.93
N SER A 26 -30.64 1.01 -3.52
CA SER A 26 -30.16 2.08 -2.64
C SER A 26 -29.90 1.58 -1.23
N ASP A 27 -29.03 2.27 -0.49
CA ASP A 27 -28.67 1.91 0.88
C ASP A 27 -29.89 1.81 1.81
N GLU A 28 -30.92 2.63 1.58
CA GLU A 28 -32.19 2.59 2.34
C GLU A 28 -32.92 1.25 2.14
N TYR A 29 -32.97 0.74 0.90
CA TYR A 29 -33.60 -0.55 0.60
C TYR A 29 -32.77 -1.71 1.13
N LEU A 30 -31.44 -1.64 1.02
CA LEU A 30 -30.54 -2.65 1.56
C LEU A 30 -30.70 -2.77 3.07
N PHE A 31 -30.75 -1.62 3.77
CA PHE A 31 -30.95 -1.58 5.21
C PHE A 31 -32.31 -2.17 5.60
N ALA A 32 -33.41 -1.75 4.96
CA ALA A 32 -34.76 -2.23 5.26
C ALA A 32 -34.90 -3.76 5.04
N LEU A 33 -34.26 -4.31 4.00
CA LEU A 33 -34.29 -5.74 3.73
C LEU A 33 -33.46 -6.53 4.75
N LYS A 34 -32.32 -6.00 5.17
CA LYS A 34 -31.47 -6.62 6.20
C LYS A 34 -32.18 -6.65 7.55
N GLU A 35 -32.85 -5.58 7.96
CA GLU A 35 -33.68 -5.54 9.16
C GLU A 35 -34.84 -6.56 9.09
N ALA A 36 -35.33 -6.85 7.88
CA ALA A 36 -36.35 -7.86 7.66
C ALA A 36 -35.79 -9.32 7.60
N GLY A 37 -34.49 -9.51 7.87
CA GLY A 37 -33.84 -10.82 7.84
C GLY A 37 -33.63 -11.39 6.44
N VAL A 38 -33.69 -10.55 5.40
CA VAL A 38 -33.49 -10.95 4.00
C VAL A 38 -32.05 -10.67 3.60
N GLU A 39 -31.32 -11.70 3.14
CA GLU A 39 -30.05 -11.51 2.49
C GLU A 39 -30.26 -11.00 1.05
N VAL A 40 -29.53 -9.96 0.68
CA VAL A 40 -29.70 -9.33 -0.65
C VAL A 40 -28.47 -9.57 -1.52
N TRP A 41 -28.72 -10.14 -2.69
CA TRP A 41 -27.76 -10.29 -3.78
C TRP A 41 -28.15 -9.32 -4.89
N ASP A 42 -27.79 -8.06 -4.74
CA ASP A 42 -28.00 -7.04 -5.77
C ASP A 42 -26.93 -7.13 -6.89
N LEU A 43 -27.02 -6.27 -7.89
CA LEU A 43 -26.07 -6.31 -9.01
C LEU A 43 -24.63 -6.00 -8.56
N ASN A 44 -24.43 -5.21 -7.51
CA ASN A 44 -23.10 -4.96 -6.93
C ASN A 44 -22.51 -6.24 -6.30
N PHE A 45 -23.31 -6.92 -5.47
CA PHE A 45 -22.93 -8.21 -4.88
C PHE A 45 -22.64 -9.25 -5.96
N LEU A 46 -23.57 -9.42 -6.91
CA LEU A 46 -23.46 -10.40 -7.99
C LEU A 46 -22.22 -10.14 -8.87
N SER A 47 -21.91 -8.88 -9.15
CA SER A 47 -20.73 -8.51 -9.95
C SER A 47 -19.44 -8.81 -9.22
N ARG A 48 -19.37 -8.51 -7.92
CA ARG A 48 -18.19 -8.78 -7.10
C ARG A 48 -17.91 -10.27 -6.97
N GLU A 49 -18.93 -11.07 -6.63
CA GLU A 49 -18.75 -12.48 -6.32
C GLU A 49 -18.65 -13.37 -7.57
N PHE A 50 -19.34 -13.01 -8.65
CA PHE A 50 -19.52 -13.92 -9.80
C PHE A 50 -18.84 -13.44 -11.09
N SER A 51 -18.30 -12.22 -11.20
CA SER A 51 -17.64 -11.74 -12.42
C SER A 51 -16.54 -12.67 -12.92
N GLY A 52 -15.77 -13.28 -12.02
CA GLY A 52 -14.72 -14.24 -12.36
C GLY A 52 -15.21 -15.61 -12.84
N VAL A 53 -16.49 -15.94 -12.66
CA VAL A 53 -17.06 -17.25 -13.00
C VAL A 53 -18.00 -17.18 -14.20
N VAL A 54 -18.63 -16.03 -14.43
CA VAL A 54 -19.66 -15.86 -15.48
C VAL A 54 -19.11 -16.04 -16.91
N HIS A 55 -17.78 -15.90 -17.09
CA HIS A 55 -17.15 -16.19 -18.40
C HIS A 55 -17.29 -17.66 -18.82
N LYS A 56 -17.58 -18.58 -17.88
CA LYS A 56 -17.82 -20.00 -18.14
C LYS A 56 -19.22 -20.25 -18.73
N ILE A 57 -20.08 -19.25 -18.78
CA ILE A 57 -21.44 -19.33 -19.30
C ILE A 57 -21.59 -18.33 -20.49
N PRO A 58 -20.85 -18.54 -21.58
CA PRO A 58 -20.88 -17.63 -22.71
C PRO A 58 -22.30 -17.59 -23.34
N GLY A 59 -22.75 -16.38 -23.66
CA GLY A 59 -24.07 -16.17 -24.31
C GLY A 59 -25.25 -15.92 -23.36
N SER A 60 -25.04 -16.02 -22.04
CA SER A 60 -26.08 -15.64 -21.08
C SER A 60 -26.22 -14.12 -21.02
N TYR A 61 -27.44 -13.61 -21.24
CA TYR A 61 -27.75 -12.18 -21.06
C TYR A 61 -27.44 -11.69 -19.66
N PHE A 62 -27.69 -12.53 -18.65
CA PHE A 62 -27.35 -12.21 -17.24
C PHE A 62 -25.85 -12.10 -17.01
N ALA A 63 -25.04 -12.98 -17.63
CA ALA A 63 -23.60 -12.89 -17.59
C ALA A 63 -23.08 -11.57 -18.20
N GLN A 64 -23.67 -11.14 -19.31
CA GLN A 64 -23.33 -9.87 -19.97
C GLN A 64 -23.64 -8.67 -19.06
N ILE A 65 -24.77 -8.67 -18.35
CA ILE A 65 -25.13 -7.63 -17.40
C ILE A 65 -24.10 -7.57 -16.25
N ILE A 66 -23.77 -8.70 -15.64
CA ILE A 66 -22.79 -8.78 -14.54
C ILE A 66 -21.43 -8.27 -15.00
N VAL A 67 -20.91 -8.75 -16.13
CA VAL A 67 -19.62 -8.33 -16.65
C VAL A 67 -19.62 -6.85 -17.03
N SER A 68 -20.67 -6.36 -17.68
CA SER A 68 -20.76 -4.95 -18.06
C SER A 68 -20.90 -4.02 -16.85
N HIS A 69 -21.58 -4.47 -15.80
CA HIS A 69 -21.68 -3.72 -14.54
C HIS A 69 -20.36 -3.72 -13.80
N ALA A 70 -19.69 -4.86 -13.66
CA ALA A 70 -18.37 -4.96 -13.06
C ALA A 70 -17.36 -4.02 -13.75
N ASN A 71 -17.40 -3.96 -15.09
CA ASN A 71 -16.55 -3.07 -15.86
C ASN A 71 -16.93 -1.57 -15.76
N ARG A 72 -18.20 -1.26 -15.47
CA ARG A 72 -18.66 0.13 -15.33
C ARG A 72 -18.56 0.66 -13.92
N SER A 73 -18.70 -0.19 -12.90
CA SER A 73 -18.70 0.20 -11.51
C SER A 73 -17.30 0.24 -10.89
N HIS A 74 -16.30 -0.25 -11.61
CA HIS A 74 -14.92 -0.22 -11.12
C HIS A 74 -14.25 1.11 -11.52
N GLU A 75 -14.58 2.19 -10.79
CA GLU A 75 -13.65 3.31 -10.74
C GLU A 75 -12.39 2.80 -10.01
N PRO A 76 -11.21 2.86 -10.67
CA PRO A 76 -9.99 2.35 -10.05
C PRO A 76 -9.73 3.07 -8.73
N THR A 77 -9.45 2.30 -7.68
CA THR A 77 -9.11 2.83 -6.37
C THR A 77 -7.83 3.68 -6.45
N ASN A 78 -7.53 4.43 -5.40
CA ASN A 78 -6.29 5.21 -5.37
C ASN A 78 -5.06 4.30 -5.45
N GLU A 79 -5.12 3.13 -4.79
CA GLU A 79 -4.05 2.13 -4.81
C GLU A 79 -3.83 1.60 -6.22
N GLU A 80 -4.90 1.28 -6.96
CA GLU A 80 -4.82 0.82 -8.35
C GLU A 80 -4.26 1.89 -9.29
N LYS A 81 -4.64 3.16 -9.08
CA LYS A 81 -4.08 4.30 -9.83
C LYS A 81 -2.59 4.45 -9.55
N PHE A 82 -2.16 4.34 -8.29
CA PHE A 82 -0.75 4.38 -7.92
C PHE A 82 0.05 3.22 -8.51
N ILE A 83 -0.47 1.99 -8.45
CA ILE A 83 0.17 0.81 -9.05
C ILE A 83 0.32 0.99 -10.57
N SER A 84 -0.73 1.46 -11.24
CA SER A 84 -0.68 1.74 -12.68
C SER A 84 0.36 2.83 -13.02
N SER A 85 0.41 3.91 -12.24
CA SER A 85 1.38 5.00 -12.41
C SER A 85 2.80 4.52 -12.17
N LEU A 86 3.03 3.70 -11.14
CA LEU A 86 4.33 3.12 -10.83
C LEU A 86 4.84 2.24 -11.96
N ARG A 87 3.99 1.39 -12.53
CA ARG A 87 4.32 0.50 -13.65
C ARG A 87 4.55 1.24 -14.96
N SER A 88 3.86 2.35 -15.19
CA SER A 88 3.99 3.16 -16.41
C SER A 88 5.18 4.12 -16.36
N CYS A 89 5.71 4.45 -15.17
CA CYS A 89 6.86 5.29 -15.00
C CYS A 89 8.13 4.58 -15.51
N LEU A 90 8.85 5.16 -16.46
CA LEU A 90 10.03 4.54 -17.06
C LEU A 90 11.26 4.66 -16.14
N PRO A 91 12.04 3.56 -15.97
CA PRO A 91 13.26 3.62 -15.18
C PRO A 91 14.35 4.44 -15.92
N GLY A 92 15.12 5.20 -15.16
CA GLY A 92 16.23 5.99 -15.66
C GLY A 92 16.11 7.49 -15.40
N LYS A 93 16.99 8.26 -16.02
CA LYS A 93 17.11 9.71 -15.76
C LYS A 93 15.91 10.52 -16.24
N GLN A 94 15.24 10.07 -17.29
CA GLN A 94 14.16 10.83 -17.94
C GLN A 94 13.02 11.05 -16.95
N ASP A 95 12.57 10.01 -16.25
CA ASP A 95 11.44 10.06 -15.34
C ASP A 95 11.86 10.11 -13.86
N CYS A 96 13.10 10.50 -13.55
CA CYS A 96 13.58 10.47 -12.16
C CYS A 96 12.76 11.37 -11.23
N TYR A 97 12.37 12.56 -11.67
CA TYR A 97 11.53 13.47 -10.89
C TYR A 97 10.08 13.01 -10.83
N VAL A 98 9.57 12.38 -11.91
CA VAL A 98 8.23 11.78 -11.95
C VAL A 98 8.14 10.65 -10.92
N TYR A 99 9.13 9.76 -10.91
CA TYR A 99 9.22 8.67 -9.93
C TYR A 99 9.34 9.20 -8.51
N GLN A 100 10.23 10.17 -8.27
CA GLN A 100 10.39 10.77 -6.95
C GLN A 100 9.06 11.36 -6.45
N LYS A 101 8.39 12.18 -7.27
CA LYS A 101 7.09 12.76 -6.91
C LYS A 101 6.04 11.68 -6.61
N LEU A 102 5.95 10.66 -7.47
CA LEU A 102 5.02 9.54 -7.31
C LEU A 102 5.27 8.78 -6.00
N ILE A 103 6.53 8.49 -5.67
CA ILE A 103 6.87 7.85 -4.40
C ILE A 103 6.45 8.73 -3.22
N GLY A 104 6.64 10.05 -3.28
CA GLY A 104 6.18 10.97 -2.23
C GLY A 104 4.66 10.92 -2.03
N GLU A 105 3.89 10.93 -3.11
CA GLU A 105 2.42 10.80 -3.08
C GLU A 105 1.97 9.45 -2.52
N ILE A 106 2.61 8.36 -2.91
CA ILE A 106 2.35 7.00 -2.40
C ILE A 106 2.64 6.94 -0.89
N LEU A 107 3.77 7.48 -0.43
CA LEU A 107 4.13 7.47 0.99
C LEU A 107 3.13 8.27 1.84
N GLY A 108 2.71 9.44 1.37
CA GLY A 108 1.64 10.21 2.01
C GLY A 108 0.36 9.41 2.08
N HIS A 109 -0.07 8.80 0.98
CA HIS A 109 -1.25 7.96 0.95
C HIS A 109 -1.14 6.74 1.89
N LEU A 110 0.01 6.06 1.94
CA LEU A 110 0.19 4.85 2.75
C LEU A 110 0.23 5.15 4.25
N PHE A 111 0.93 6.20 4.66
CA PHE A 111 1.37 6.38 6.04
C PHE A 111 0.86 7.65 6.72
N THR A 112 0.15 8.52 6.03
CA THR A 112 -0.47 9.72 6.64
C THR A 112 -1.99 9.56 6.71
N PRO A 113 -2.59 9.50 7.90
CA PRO A 113 -1.98 9.26 9.18
C PRO A 113 -1.45 7.83 9.35
N PRO A 114 -0.64 7.45 10.35
CA PRO A 114 -0.30 8.20 11.57
C PRO A 114 0.96 9.07 11.48
N LEU A 115 1.80 8.92 10.44
CA LEU A 115 2.90 9.85 10.21
C LEU A 115 2.39 11.19 9.68
N TYR A 116 3.24 12.22 9.76
CA TYR A 116 2.96 13.48 9.08
C TYR A 116 3.33 13.39 7.60
N GLU A 117 2.76 14.30 6.80
CA GLU A 117 2.99 14.37 5.36
C GLU A 117 4.48 14.38 5.00
N PRO A 118 4.87 13.73 3.90
CA PRO A 118 6.24 13.78 3.41
C PRO A 118 6.68 15.21 3.11
N ILE A 119 7.78 15.64 3.71
CA ILE A 119 8.41 16.93 3.45
C ILE A 119 9.45 16.71 2.34
N PRO A 120 9.27 17.29 1.13
CA PRO A 120 10.17 17.06 0.02
C PRO A 120 11.44 17.93 0.12
N GLU A 121 12.51 17.46 -0.51
CA GLU A 121 13.74 18.20 -0.84
C GLU A 121 14.39 19.00 0.30
N LEU A 122 14.57 18.41 1.48
CA LEU A 122 15.35 19.04 2.53
C LEU A 122 16.85 18.88 2.27
N SER A 123 17.49 19.95 1.75
CA SER A 123 18.95 20.04 1.78
C SER A 123 19.42 20.61 3.11
N ASP A 124 20.61 20.18 3.59
CA ASP A 124 21.27 20.85 4.71
C ASP A 124 21.67 22.29 4.35
N LYS A 125 22.02 23.10 5.37
CA LYS A 125 22.43 24.50 5.17
C LYS A 125 23.62 24.67 4.20
N ALA A 126 24.42 23.62 4.03
CA ALA A 126 25.59 23.62 3.15
C ALA A 126 25.23 23.17 1.70
N LYS A 127 24.00 22.78 1.42
CA LYS A 127 23.53 22.23 0.13
C LYS A 127 24.34 21.01 -0.38
N VAL A 128 25.11 20.39 0.52
CA VAL A 128 25.99 19.26 0.18
C VAL A 128 25.20 17.95 0.18
N ASN A 129 24.17 17.87 1.03
CA ASN A 129 23.36 16.69 1.22
C ASN A 129 21.90 17.00 0.89
N ARG A 130 21.33 16.29 -0.08
CA ARG A 130 19.94 16.42 -0.50
C ARG A 130 19.20 15.12 -0.18
N ARG A 131 18.16 15.22 0.61
CA ARG A 131 17.24 14.12 0.95
C ARG A 131 16.01 14.30 0.08
N ASP A 132 15.47 13.19 -0.44
CA ASP A 132 14.28 13.30 -1.26
C ASP A 132 13.05 13.57 -0.40
N PHE A 133 12.90 12.86 0.72
CA PHE A 133 11.78 13.06 1.65
C PHE A 133 12.20 12.84 3.10
N ILE A 134 11.48 13.51 3.98
CA ILE A 134 11.46 13.22 5.42
C ILE A 134 10.00 13.14 5.84
N MET A 135 9.62 12.10 6.59
CA MET A 135 8.32 12.03 7.24
C MET A 135 8.49 12.14 8.75
N PRO A 136 7.93 13.20 9.38
CA PRO A 136 7.98 13.33 10.84
C PRO A 136 7.19 12.20 11.51
N ASN A 137 7.76 11.60 12.54
CA ASN A 137 7.23 10.48 13.29
C ASN A 137 7.10 10.84 14.78
N TYR A 138 5.94 11.32 15.18
CA TYR A 138 5.62 11.63 16.57
C TYR A 138 4.60 10.67 17.17
N VAL A 139 4.55 9.46 16.62
CA VAL A 139 3.58 8.41 17.00
C VAL A 139 4.00 7.77 18.32
N ASP A 140 3.03 7.52 19.22
CA ASP A 140 3.28 7.02 20.58
C ASP A 140 2.95 5.53 20.76
N SER A 141 2.49 4.84 19.69
CA SER A 141 2.13 3.42 19.75
C SER A 141 2.32 2.72 18.41
N GLY A 142 2.39 1.38 18.43
CA GLY A 142 2.49 0.56 17.22
C GLY A 142 3.86 0.59 16.55
N PHE A 143 3.89 0.24 15.26
CA PHE A 143 5.11 0.06 14.48
C PHE A 143 5.99 1.33 14.43
N TRP A 144 5.39 2.49 14.21
CA TRP A 144 6.12 3.73 14.08
C TRP A 144 6.72 4.21 15.41
N ALA A 145 6.02 3.98 16.54
CA ALA A 145 6.58 4.22 17.88
C ALA A 145 7.77 3.28 18.14
N PHE A 146 7.66 2.00 17.77
CA PHE A 146 8.78 1.07 17.85
C PHE A 146 10.01 1.56 17.07
N LEU A 147 9.85 2.10 15.86
CA LEU A 147 10.96 2.67 15.09
C LEU A 147 11.56 3.91 15.80
N ARG A 148 10.69 4.76 16.34
CA ARG A 148 11.10 5.95 17.07
C ARG A 148 11.95 5.59 18.28
N GLU A 149 11.48 4.67 19.10
CA GLU A 149 12.19 4.23 20.31
C GLU A 149 13.47 3.46 20.00
N ARG A 150 13.40 2.52 19.06
CA ARG A 150 14.50 1.60 18.78
C ARG A 150 15.63 2.22 17.98
N TYR A 151 15.31 3.13 17.05
CA TYR A 151 16.27 3.73 16.12
C TYR A 151 16.31 5.26 16.21
N SER A 152 15.76 5.84 17.29
CA SER A 152 15.64 7.31 17.44
C SER A 152 15.03 7.96 16.20
N ALA A 153 14.05 7.29 15.57
CA ALA A 153 13.46 7.69 14.30
C ALA A 153 12.32 8.70 14.49
N ASP A 154 12.66 9.87 15.06
CA ASP A 154 11.73 11.01 15.10
C ASP A 154 11.37 11.50 13.69
N TYR A 155 12.18 11.13 12.73
CA TYR A 155 11.96 11.34 11.30
C TYR A 155 12.32 10.08 10.52
N VAL A 156 11.48 9.68 9.58
CA VAL A 156 11.81 8.64 8.60
C VAL A 156 12.47 9.32 7.41
N VAL A 157 13.76 9.03 7.17
CA VAL A 157 14.51 9.56 6.03
C VAL A 157 14.31 8.65 4.84
N ILE A 158 13.94 9.20 3.68
CA ILE A 158 13.63 8.44 2.49
C ILE A 158 14.39 8.99 1.28
N ASP A 159 14.92 8.07 0.48
CA ASP A 159 15.66 8.35 -0.75
C ASP A 159 15.08 7.51 -1.90
N ALA A 160 14.55 8.15 -2.95
CA ALA A 160 13.89 7.50 -4.08
C ALA A 160 14.82 7.42 -5.30
N LYS A 161 15.05 6.21 -5.82
CA LYS A 161 16.04 5.93 -6.88
C LYS A 161 15.40 5.32 -8.12
N ASN A 162 15.12 6.14 -9.14
CA ASN A 162 14.61 5.67 -10.44
C ASN A 162 15.73 5.12 -11.33
N TYR A 163 16.41 4.08 -10.85
CA TYR A 163 17.54 3.51 -11.58
C TYR A 163 17.12 2.42 -12.55
N THR A 164 17.89 2.23 -13.63
CA THR A 164 17.79 1.07 -14.53
C THR A 164 18.50 -0.17 -14.00
N LYS A 165 19.18 -0.06 -12.86
CA LYS A 165 19.94 -1.11 -12.19
C LYS A 165 19.67 -1.09 -10.68
N LYS A 166 20.10 -2.12 -9.99
CA LYS A 166 20.01 -2.22 -8.52
C LYS A 166 20.81 -1.13 -7.81
N VAL A 167 20.35 -0.77 -6.62
CA VAL A 167 21.01 0.15 -5.69
C VAL A 167 22.36 -0.42 -5.28
N SER A 168 23.36 0.43 -5.16
CA SER A 168 24.75 0.07 -4.88
C SER A 168 25.19 0.54 -3.48
N LYS A 169 26.38 0.09 -3.05
CA LYS A 169 27.07 0.58 -1.84
C LYS A 169 27.06 2.09 -1.71
N LYS A 170 27.26 2.83 -2.82
CA LYS A 170 27.30 4.30 -2.81
C LYS A 170 26.00 4.90 -2.30
N ASP A 171 24.88 4.34 -2.69
CA ASP A 171 23.55 4.86 -2.36
C ASP A 171 23.25 4.60 -0.88
N VAL A 172 23.67 3.43 -0.34
CA VAL A 172 23.58 3.12 1.09
C VAL A 172 24.42 4.09 1.92
N LEU A 173 25.65 4.38 1.50
CA LEU A 173 26.49 5.34 2.18
C LEU A 173 25.93 6.78 2.09
N GLN A 174 25.27 7.12 1.00
CA GLN A 174 24.61 8.41 0.85
C GLN A 174 23.53 8.60 1.91
N ILE A 175 22.57 7.68 2.04
CA ILE A 175 21.52 7.81 3.04
C ILE A 175 22.10 7.70 4.47
N ALA A 176 23.10 6.85 4.68
CA ALA A 176 23.76 6.70 5.98
C ALA A 176 24.35 8.02 6.50
N ASN A 177 24.83 8.90 5.62
CA ASN A 177 25.34 10.21 6.00
C ASN A 177 24.27 11.16 6.56
N TYR A 178 23.02 10.94 6.21
CA TYR A 178 21.87 11.72 6.72
C TYR A 178 21.40 11.25 8.10
N LEU A 179 21.67 9.98 8.44
CA LEU A 179 21.20 9.36 9.66
C LEU A 179 22.16 9.71 10.81
N LYS A 180 21.65 10.51 11.77
CA LYS A 180 22.38 10.95 12.96
C LYS A 180 21.43 10.96 14.15
N SER A 181 21.84 10.41 15.28
CA SER A 181 21.02 10.31 16.49
C SER A 181 20.53 11.67 17.02
N HIS A 182 21.34 12.72 16.82
CA HIS A 182 20.99 14.10 17.20
C HIS A 182 20.34 14.89 16.05
N GLY A 183 19.94 14.23 14.98
CA GLY A 183 19.30 14.84 13.81
C GLY A 183 18.02 14.11 13.44
N ALA A 184 18.01 13.50 12.24
CA ALA A 184 16.82 12.78 11.74
C ALA A 184 16.61 11.40 12.37
N GLY A 185 17.52 10.91 13.20
CA GLY A 185 17.49 9.56 13.77
C GLY A 185 18.37 8.58 12.98
N LEU A 186 18.21 7.29 13.26
CA LEU A 186 19.07 6.21 12.74
C LEU A 186 18.31 5.23 11.83
N PHE A 187 17.15 5.62 11.33
CA PHE A 187 16.33 4.82 10.42
C PHE A 187 16.15 5.49 9.05
N GLY A 188 16.37 4.76 7.97
CA GLY A 188 16.20 5.25 6.62
C GLY A 188 15.67 4.21 5.66
N LEU A 189 14.95 4.67 4.64
CA LEU A 189 14.40 3.87 3.54
C LEU A 189 15.03 4.30 2.21
N ILE A 190 15.50 3.35 1.42
CA ILE A 190 15.79 3.55 0.01
C ILE A 190 14.69 2.86 -0.77
N ILE A 191 13.97 3.61 -1.62
CA ILE A 191 12.96 3.06 -2.50
C ILE A 191 13.49 3.09 -3.92
N SER A 192 13.56 1.95 -4.58
CA SER A 192 14.16 1.85 -5.92
C SER A 192 13.41 0.85 -6.79
N ARG A 193 13.64 0.94 -8.11
CA ARG A 193 12.97 0.04 -9.07
C ARG A 193 13.29 -1.45 -8.86
N TRP A 194 14.50 -1.79 -8.42
CA TRP A 194 15.04 -3.16 -8.49
C TRP A 194 15.67 -3.66 -7.18
N GLY A 195 15.49 -2.93 -6.08
CA GLY A 195 16.14 -3.28 -4.81
C GLY A 195 17.66 -3.08 -4.81
N GLY A 196 18.35 -3.69 -3.84
CA GLY A 196 19.79 -3.61 -3.66
C GLY A 196 20.57 -4.71 -4.39
N ASP A 197 21.85 -4.48 -4.68
CA ASP A 197 22.73 -5.56 -5.13
C ASP A 197 23.11 -6.49 -3.96
N LEU A 198 23.29 -7.77 -4.26
CA LEU A 198 23.54 -8.80 -3.25
C LEU A 198 24.95 -8.78 -2.64
N SER A 199 25.89 -8.03 -3.23
CA SER A 199 27.29 -8.05 -2.79
C SER A 199 27.66 -6.78 -2.04
N GLY A 200 27.67 -5.64 -2.72
CA GLY A 200 28.15 -4.38 -2.16
C GLY A 200 27.16 -3.75 -1.19
N CYS A 201 25.87 -3.78 -1.51
CA CYS A 201 24.82 -3.25 -0.66
C CYS A 201 24.71 -4.00 0.66
N GLU A 202 24.60 -5.32 0.59
CA GLU A 202 24.32 -6.14 1.77
C GLU A 202 25.44 -6.02 2.82
N VAL A 203 26.70 -6.10 2.37
CA VAL A 203 27.86 -5.90 3.26
C VAL A 203 27.84 -4.52 3.90
N THR A 204 27.50 -3.48 3.12
CA THR A 204 27.47 -2.11 3.63
C THR A 204 26.29 -1.88 4.60
N LEU A 205 25.13 -2.46 4.34
CA LEU A 205 23.99 -2.41 5.26
C LEU A 205 24.34 -3.05 6.60
N ARG A 206 25.00 -4.22 6.59
CA ARG A 206 25.49 -4.89 7.81
C ARG A 206 26.50 -4.04 8.57
N GLU A 207 27.46 -3.44 7.86
CA GLU A 207 28.44 -2.53 8.45
C GLU A 207 27.76 -1.32 9.12
N GLN A 208 26.80 -0.67 8.41
CA GLN A 208 26.07 0.47 8.94
C GLN A 208 25.26 0.10 10.19
N TRP A 209 24.69 -1.10 10.23
CA TRP A 209 23.97 -1.57 11.40
C TRP A 209 24.91 -1.94 12.56
N LEU A 210 25.92 -2.77 12.33
CA LEU A 210 26.79 -3.31 13.38
C LEU A 210 27.67 -2.23 14.02
N VAL A 211 28.22 -1.32 13.21
CA VAL A 211 29.18 -0.31 13.65
C VAL A 211 28.50 0.98 14.05
N HIS A 212 27.49 1.40 13.30
CA HIS A 212 26.88 2.73 13.43
C HIS A 212 25.43 2.70 13.96
N GLN A 213 24.85 1.51 14.19
CA GLN A 213 23.48 1.29 14.64
C GLN A 213 22.42 1.92 13.71
N LYS A 214 22.77 2.14 12.44
CA LYS A 214 21.89 2.71 11.43
C LYS A 214 21.10 1.59 10.74
N MET A 215 19.79 1.59 10.89
CA MET A 215 18.90 0.68 10.21
C MET A 215 18.48 1.30 8.88
N ILE A 216 18.96 0.72 7.78
CA ILE A 216 18.64 1.15 6.42
C ILE A 216 17.97 -0.01 5.71
N ILE A 217 16.76 0.20 5.21
CA ILE A 217 15.99 -0.79 4.49
C ILE A 217 15.84 -0.37 3.04
N ILE A 218 16.04 -1.31 2.12
CA ILE A 218 15.83 -1.09 0.70
C ILE A 218 14.53 -1.78 0.29
N LEU A 219 13.62 -1.00 -0.28
CA LEU A 219 12.36 -1.47 -0.86
C LEU A 219 12.44 -1.37 -2.38
N ASP A 220 11.85 -2.34 -3.07
CA ASP A 220 11.66 -2.25 -4.51
C ASP A 220 10.21 -1.92 -4.88
N ASP A 221 9.93 -1.80 -6.18
CA ASP A 221 8.59 -1.49 -6.66
C ASP A 221 7.55 -2.55 -6.25
N GLU A 222 7.94 -3.82 -6.15
CA GLU A 222 7.03 -4.89 -5.74
C GLU A 222 6.71 -4.80 -4.23
N ASP A 223 7.65 -4.35 -3.41
CA ASP A 223 7.39 -4.03 -2.01
C ASP A 223 6.39 -2.88 -1.89
N VAL A 224 6.54 -1.83 -2.73
CA VAL A 224 5.60 -0.70 -2.77
C VAL A 224 4.20 -1.15 -3.22
N VAL A 225 4.12 -1.99 -4.25
CA VAL A 225 2.85 -2.61 -4.69
C VAL A 225 2.23 -3.43 -3.57
N SER A 226 3.04 -4.22 -2.84
CA SER A 226 2.57 -5.03 -1.71
C SER A 226 1.99 -4.16 -0.58
N MET A 227 2.60 -3.01 -0.29
CA MET A 227 2.08 -2.03 0.67
C MET A 227 0.74 -1.43 0.21
N LEU A 228 0.62 -1.06 -1.06
CA LEU A 228 -0.63 -0.54 -1.64
C LEU A 228 -1.75 -1.58 -1.58
N LEU A 229 -1.47 -2.82 -1.95
CA LEU A 229 -2.44 -3.92 -1.84
C LEU A 229 -2.83 -4.20 -0.39
N ALA A 230 -1.88 -4.18 0.54
CA ALA A 230 -2.18 -4.34 1.97
C ALA A 230 -3.15 -3.26 2.45
N LYS A 231 -2.95 -2.00 2.07
CA LYS A 231 -3.85 -0.89 2.41
C LYS A 231 -5.23 -1.06 1.79
N SER A 232 -5.31 -1.45 0.51
CA SER A 232 -6.57 -1.75 -0.17
C SER A 232 -7.38 -2.85 0.53
N ASP A 233 -6.68 -3.85 1.10
CA ASP A 233 -7.29 -4.94 1.87
C ASP A 233 -7.59 -4.56 3.34
N GLY A 234 -7.37 -3.32 3.77
CA GLY A 234 -7.52 -2.87 5.15
C GLY A 234 -6.46 -3.43 6.11
N ARG A 235 -5.35 -3.95 5.59
CA ARG A 235 -4.19 -4.42 6.36
C ARG A 235 -3.17 -3.29 6.55
N ALA A 236 -2.32 -3.42 7.55
CA ALA A 236 -1.27 -2.44 7.86
C ALA A 236 -0.12 -2.50 6.82
N PRO A 237 0.06 -1.48 5.97
CA PRO A 237 1.10 -1.49 4.94
C PRO A 237 2.52 -1.50 5.50
N GLU A 238 2.74 -0.92 6.67
CA GLU A 238 4.04 -0.90 7.36
C GLU A 238 4.57 -2.28 7.75
N GLN A 239 3.72 -3.32 7.73
CA GLN A 239 4.16 -4.70 7.96
C GLN A 239 5.18 -5.18 6.92
N VAL A 240 5.13 -4.66 5.69
CA VAL A 240 6.13 -4.96 4.67
C VAL A 240 7.51 -4.48 5.11
N ILE A 241 7.59 -3.25 5.65
CA ILE A 241 8.85 -2.70 6.20
C ILE A 241 9.28 -3.52 7.42
N GLY A 242 8.35 -3.86 8.32
CA GLY A 242 8.61 -4.68 9.49
C GLY A 242 9.22 -6.04 9.14
N SER A 243 8.67 -6.73 8.15
CA SER A 243 9.18 -8.00 7.66
C SER A 243 10.60 -7.90 7.09
N LYS A 244 10.92 -6.81 6.38
CA LYS A 244 12.28 -6.55 5.88
C LYS A 244 13.27 -6.29 7.02
N ILE A 245 12.87 -5.56 8.04
CA ILE A 245 13.69 -5.35 9.26
C ILE A 245 13.96 -6.68 9.95
N GLU A 246 12.94 -7.50 10.12
CA GLU A 246 13.06 -8.81 10.74
C GLU A 246 13.99 -9.73 9.93
N GLN A 247 13.77 -9.86 8.63
CA GLN A 247 14.64 -10.60 7.73
C GLN A 247 16.11 -10.16 7.84
N PHE A 248 16.34 -8.84 7.79
CA PHE A 248 17.67 -8.28 7.91
C PHE A 248 18.32 -8.67 9.24
N ARG A 249 17.62 -8.51 10.36
CA ARG A 249 18.14 -8.83 11.70
C ARG A 249 18.40 -10.32 11.93
N LEU A 250 17.56 -11.19 11.37
CA LEU A 250 17.73 -12.63 11.47
C LEU A 250 18.85 -13.19 10.55
N SER A 251 19.26 -12.41 9.56
CA SER A 251 20.36 -12.77 8.64
C SER A 251 21.76 -12.38 9.13
N MET A 252 21.88 -11.80 10.35
CA MET A 252 23.12 -11.31 10.95
C MET A 252 24.00 -12.41 11.55
#